data_b466b7c9dc9828084ce7a0a5d169e83a
#
_entry.id   b466b7c9dc9828084ce7a0a5d169e83a
#
_cell.length_a   1.000
_cell.length_b   1.000
_cell.length_c   1.000
_cell.angle_alpha   90.00
_cell.angle_beta   90.00
_cell.angle_gamma   90.00
#
_symmetry.space_group_name_H-M   'P 1'
#
loop_
_entity.id
_entity.type
_entity.pdbx_description
1 polymer ?
#
loop_
_entity_poly.entity_id
_entity_poly.type
_entity_poly.pdbx_seq_one_letter_code
_entity_poly.pdbx_strand_id
1 'polypeptide(L)'
;MKICLVTSFPPSRDALNEYGYHIACELRRIPGISLTILADQYSPVQPELDGFRVVRCWKFNELANVWCLLRAIRRERPDVVWFNLGFASFGGKPLPAFAGIATPCLARLTGCYTHVTLHQLMETVDLNDAGVRFPLFYKVGGFLATQLVLCANSVSVMLPAYRNVLQEKYGRGAVYVRRHGIFSSRPEYPDFAQRGNPEHRILAFGKWGTYKRLETMLEAFEKVLRHCPEARLVIAGTDHPKTPGYLQSVQKKFSKLKEVSFIGYVSEEDVAQLLQRSTVAVLPYTSSAGSSGIAHLACTYGVPIIASDIPDFRRLADEEGLAIEFFGVGNVSELADCLVDLLKDRERQVEMALRNVSAALRMSMPEIIRQYLRTFELRQDLEAMRSITKLRKLPHWLPLRNALIRRKTARITARLAKQDGAFSNESRAEVVYLGSSGAEVQSQKTGTDGI
;
A
#
# COMPACT_ATOMS: atom_id res chain seq x y z
N MET A 1 -8.00 -21.41 -4.95
CA MET A 1 -8.26 -20.87 -3.60
C MET A 1 -9.35 -19.81 -3.69
N LYS A 2 -10.35 -19.87 -2.80
CA LYS A 2 -11.44 -18.86 -2.75
C LYS A 2 -11.15 -17.83 -1.68
N ILE A 3 -11.04 -16.55 -2.09
CA ILE A 3 -10.70 -15.41 -1.22
C ILE A 3 -11.88 -14.46 -1.13
N CYS A 4 -12.26 -14.06 0.08
CA CYS A 4 -13.09 -12.90 0.32
C CYS A 4 -12.18 -11.74 0.78
N LEU A 5 -12.11 -10.67 -0.01
CA LEU A 5 -11.38 -9.45 0.33
C LEU A 5 -12.37 -8.42 0.94
N VAL A 6 -12.17 -8.07 2.20
CA VAL A 6 -12.96 -7.03 2.89
C VAL A 6 -12.20 -5.72 2.83
N THR A 7 -12.73 -4.75 2.09
CA THR A 7 -12.10 -3.44 1.86
C THR A 7 -13.12 -2.43 1.38
N SER A 8 -12.85 -1.13 1.52
CA SER A 8 -13.50 -0.11 0.68
C SER A 8 -13.10 -0.36 -0.77
N PHE A 9 -14.05 -0.18 -1.70
CA PHE A 9 -13.82 -0.52 -3.11
C PHE A 9 -14.49 0.48 -4.05
N PRO A 10 -13.85 0.88 -5.16
CA PRO A 10 -14.45 1.81 -6.11
C PRO A 10 -15.87 1.37 -6.55
N PRO A 11 -16.73 2.34 -6.89
CA PRO A 11 -16.53 3.78 -6.99
C PRO A 11 -16.59 4.55 -5.65
N SER A 12 -16.60 3.84 -4.51
CA SER A 12 -16.42 4.48 -3.20
C SER A 12 -15.11 5.28 -3.17
N ARG A 13 -15.13 6.42 -2.46
CA ARG A 13 -13.96 7.28 -2.27
C ARG A 13 -13.38 7.20 -0.85
N ASP A 14 -13.80 6.21 -0.08
CA ASP A 14 -13.30 5.99 1.27
C ASP A 14 -11.82 5.57 1.28
N ALA A 15 -11.17 5.73 2.43
CA ALA A 15 -9.77 5.37 2.58
C ALA A 15 -9.53 3.88 2.24
N LEU A 16 -8.40 3.58 1.62
CA LEU A 16 -7.97 2.24 1.20
C LEU A 16 -8.75 1.64 0.01
N ASN A 17 -9.70 2.38 -0.61
CA ASN A 17 -10.41 1.90 -1.79
C ASN A 17 -9.45 1.57 -2.96
N GLU A 18 -8.51 2.47 -3.22
CA GLU A 18 -7.49 2.38 -4.27
C GLU A 18 -6.55 1.20 -4.02
N TYR A 19 -6.03 1.07 -2.79
CA TYR A 19 -5.19 -0.07 -2.43
C TYR A 19 -5.97 -1.40 -2.53
N GLY A 20 -7.23 -1.42 -2.09
CA GLY A 20 -8.13 -2.57 -2.23
C GLY A 20 -8.37 -2.95 -3.69
N TYR A 21 -8.53 -1.97 -4.58
CA TYR A 21 -8.66 -2.16 -6.02
C TYR A 21 -7.42 -2.82 -6.63
N HIS A 22 -6.22 -2.33 -6.32
CA HIS A 22 -4.98 -2.90 -6.84
C HIS A 22 -4.72 -4.33 -6.32
N ILE A 23 -5.03 -4.62 -5.05
CA ILE A 23 -5.03 -6.00 -4.55
C ILE A 23 -5.97 -6.88 -5.39
N ALA A 24 -7.19 -6.40 -5.66
CA ALA A 24 -8.19 -7.15 -6.40
C ALA A 24 -7.77 -7.39 -7.87
N CYS A 25 -7.18 -6.38 -8.52
CA CYS A 25 -6.64 -6.49 -9.87
C CYS A 25 -5.57 -7.60 -9.98
N GLU A 26 -4.62 -7.61 -9.06
CA GLU A 26 -3.56 -8.61 -9.07
C GLU A 26 -4.08 -10.01 -8.74
N LEU A 27 -4.96 -10.14 -7.73
CA LEU A 27 -5.57 -11.44 -7.39
C LEU A 27 -6.38 -12.02 -8.56
N ARG A 28 -7.07 -11.17 -9.34
CA ARG A 28 -7.85 -11.60 -10.51
C ARG A 28 -6.97 -12.17 -11.63
N ARG A 29 -5.74 -11.69 -11.77
CA ARG A 29 -4.78 -12.16 -12.78
C ARG A 29 -4.20 -13.54 -12.47
N ILE A 30 -4.31 -14.01 -11.23
CA ILE A 30 -3.67 -15.26 -10.80
C ILE A 30 -4.60 -16.45 -11.05
N PRO A 31 -4.19 -17.42 -11.90
CA PRO A 31 -4.99 -18.61 -12.17
C PRO A 31 -5.33 -19.40 -10.90
N GLY A 32 -6.56 -19.88 -10.80
CA GLY A 32 -7.01 -20.68 -9.68
C GLY A 32 -7.40 -19.90 -8.42
N ILE A 33 -7.38 -18.55 -8.45
CA ILE A 33 -7.97 -17.70 -7.43
C ILE A 33 -9.40 -17.35 -7.82
N SER A 34 -10.34 -17.59 -6.90
CA SER A 34 -11.73 -17.12 -6.97
C SER A 34 -11.91 -15.99 -5.97
N LEU A 35 -12.05 -14.76 -6.46
CA LEU A 35 -12.14 -13.55 -5.64
C LEU A 35 -13.59 -13.09 -5.49
N THR A 36 -14.01 -12.78 -4.26
CA THR A 36 -15.23 -12.01 -3.95
C THR A 36 -14.83 -10.82 -3.09
N ILE A 37 -15.24 -9.62 -3.46
CA ILE A 37 -14.96 -8.39 -2.72
C ILE A 37 -16.16 -8.07 -1.84
N LEU A 38 -15.95 -7.99 -0.53
CA LEU A 38 -16.95 -7.57 0.46
C LEU A 38 -16.74 -6.09 0.73
N ALA A 39 -17.46 -5.26 0.00
CA ALA A 39 -17.24 -3.83 -0.07
C ALA A 39 -18.23 -3.00 0.74
N ASP A 40 -17.87 -1.74 0.93
CA ASP A 40 -18.71 -0.70 1.52
C ASP A 40 -19.86 -0.31 0.60
N GLN A 41 -20.97 0.13 1.21
CA GLN A 41 -22.11 0.75 0.55
C GLN A 41 -21.87 2.25 0.47
N TYR A 42 -22.21 2.86 -0.65
CA TYR A 42 -22.07 4.29 -0.90
C TYR A 42 -23.32 4.87 -1.55
N SER A 43 -23.45 6.18 -1.53
CA SER A 43 -24.58 6.90 -2.13
C SER A 43 -24.05 8.12 -2.91
N PRO A 44 -24.55 8.40 -4.14
CA PRO A 44 -25.56 7.61 -4.88
C PRO A 44 -24.98 6.30 -5.41
N VAL A 45 -25.83 5.30 -5.62
CA VAL A 45 -25.45 4.01 -6.20
C VAL A 45 -24.98 4.23 -7.65
N GLN A 46 -23.80 3.72 -7.97
CA GLN A 46 -23.20 3.75 -9.30
C GLN A 46 -22.99 2.33 -9.81
N PRO A 47 -22.84 2.12 -11.12
CA PRO A 47 -22.51 0.81 -11.67
C PRO A 47 -21.25 0.22 -11.05
N GLU A 48 -21.24 -1.09 -10.83
CA GLU A 48 -20.05 -1.80 -10.37
C GLU A 48 -19.01 -1.87 -11.50
N LEU A 49 -17.74 -1.97 -11.09
CA LEU A 49 -16.65 -2.16 -12.05
C LEU A 49 -16.74 -3.54 -12.70
N ASP A 50 -16.65 -3.58 -14.02
CA ASP A 50 -16.69 -4.80 -14.78
C ASP A 50 -15.55 -5.78 -14.42
N GLY A 51 -15.91 -7.06 -14.42
CA GLY A 51 -14.94 -8.13 -14.18
C GLY A 51 -14.62 -8.41 -12.69
N PHE A 52 -15.33 -7.78 -11.76
CA PHE A 52 -15.22 -8.07 -10.33
C PHE A 52 -16.55 -8.58 -9.74
N ARG A 53 -16.48 -9.60 -8.88
CA ARG A 53 -17.61 -10.00 -8.05
C ARG A 53 -17.60 -9.19 -6.76
N VAL A 54 -18.42 -8.13 -6.72
CA VAL A 54 -18.53 -7.22 -5.58
C VAL A 54 -19.83 -7.48 -4.83
N VAL A 55 -19.74 -7.57 -3.50
CA VAL A 55 -20.87 -7.69 -2.57
C VAL A 55 -20.83 -6.50 -1.63
N ARG A 56 -21.69 -5.51 -1.83
CA ARG A 56 -21.82 -4.32 -0.99
C ARG A 56 -22.60 -4.67 0.27
N CYS A 57 -21.90 -4.96 1.38
CA CYS A 57 -22.54 -5.54 2.57
C CYS A 57 -22.27 -4.79 3.89
N TRP A 58 -21.50 -3.71 3.89
CA TRP A 58 -21.25 -2.91 5.08
C TRP A 58 -21.29 -1.41 4.77
N LYS A 59 -21.48 -0.54 5.76
CA LYS A 59 -21.62 0.89 5.58
C LYS A 59 -20.83 1.64 6.66
N PHE A 60 -20.21 2.76 6.28
CA PHE A 60 -19.44 3.59 7.21
C PHE A 60 -20.29 4.08 8.39
N ASN A 61 -19.78 3.97 9.63
CA ASN A 61 -20.45 4.32 10.90
C ASN A 61 -21.67 3.45 11.30
N GLU A 62 -21.84 2.24 10.73
CA GLU A 62 -22.93 1.35 11.08
C GLU A 62 -22.50 0.23 12.05
N LEU A 63 -23.26 0.05 13.15
CA LEU A 63 -23.00 -1.02 14.13
C LEU A 63 -23.31 -2.42 13.58
N ALA A 64 -24.26 -2.51 12.63
CA ALA A 64 -24.67 -3.77 12.02
C ALA A 64 -23.60 -4.40 11.11
N ASN A 65 -22.52 -3.71 10.81
CA ASN A 65 -21.46 -4.16 9.90
C ASN A 65 -20.93 -5.57 10.24
N VAL A 66 -20.75 -5.86 11.53
CA VAL A 66 -20.30 -7.17 12.00
C VAL A 66 -21.21 -8.30 11.50
N TRP A 67 -22.53 -8.14 11.69
CA TRP A 67 -23.50 -9.15 11.30
C TRP A 67 -23.61 -9.28 9.78
N CYS A 68 -23.62 -8.16 9.08
CA CYS A 68 -23.66 -8.13 7.62
C CYS A 68 -22.44 -8.81 7.00
N LEU A 69 -21.24 -8.51 7.47
CA LEU A 69 -19.99 -9.14 7.03
C LEU A 69 -19.96 -10.63 7.36
N LEU A 70 -20.29 -11.03 8.59
CA LEU A 70 -20.30 -12.44 8.97
C LEU A 70 -21.32 -13.25 8.16
N ARG A 71 -22.50 -12.66 7.86
CA ARG A 71 -23.50 -13.29 6.99
C ARG A 71 -22.98 -13.48 5.57
N ALA A 72 -22.33 -12.44 5.00
CA ALA A 72 -21.72 -12.50 3.68
C ALA A 72 -20.60 -13.54 3.62
N ILE A 73 -19.69 -13.56 4.59
CA ILE A 73 -18.61 -14.55 4.70
C ILE A 73 -19.16 -15.98 4.77
N ARG A 74 -20.19 -16.22 5.59
CA ARG A 74 -20.83 -17.55 5.69
C ARG A 74 -21.49 -17.99 4.38
N ARG A 75 -22.10 -17.05 3.65
CA ARG A 75 -22.71 -17.31 2.35
C ARG A 75 -21.67 -17.65 1.29
N GLU A 76 -20.57 -16.93 1.26
CA GLU A 76 -19.50 -17.12 0.29
C GLU A 76 -18.63 -18.35 0.58
N ARG A 77 -18.50 -18.78 1.82
CA ARG A 77 -17.68 -19.93 2.26
C ARG A 77 -16.24 -19.87 1.70
N PRO A 78 -15.47 -18.80 1.96
CA PRO A 78 -14.13 -18.67 1.43
C PRO A 78 -13.13 -19.60 2.15
N ASP A 79 -12.01 -19.90 1.48
CA ASP A 79 -10.84 -20.52 2.10
C ASP A 79 -10.09 -19.48 2.98
N VAL A 80 -10.09 -18.21 2.55
CA VAL A 80 -9.42 -17.10 3.24
C VAL A 80 -10.34 -15.87 3.25
N VAL A 81 -10.47 -15.24 4.40
CA VAL A 81 -11.04 -13.89 4.53
C VAL A 81 -9.90 -12.93 4.77
N TRP A 82 -9.63 -12.07 3.79
CA TRP A 82 -8.58 -11.07 3.86
C TRP A 82 -9.17 -9.70 4.14
N PHE A 83 -8.85 -9.14 5.29
CA PHE A 83 -9.26 -7.80 5.71
C PHE A 83 -8.16 -6.79 5.40
N ASN A 84 -8.43 -5.82 4.53
CA ASN A 84 -7.57 -4.69 4.23
C ASN A 84 -8.07 -3.48 5.01
N LEU A 85 -7.45 -3.17 6.16
CA LEU A 85 -8.01 -2.29 7.17
C LEU A 85 -7.04 -1.21 7.69
N GLY A 86 -7.62 -0.04 7.99
CA GLY A 86 -7.13 0.88 9.01
C GLY A 86 -8.09 0.86 10.21
N PHE A 87 -7.72 1.42 11.34
CA PHE A 87 -8.59 1.45 12.53
C PHE A 87 -9.90 2.22 12.35
N ALA A 88 -9.94 3.18 11.42
CA ALA A 88 -11.12 3.95 11.07
C ALA A 88 -11.89 3.41 9.85
N SER A 89 -11.54 2.24 9.29
CA SER A 89 -12.16 1.73 8.07
C SER A 89 -13.67 1.55 8.17
N PHE A 90 -14.20 1.17 9.32
CA PHE A 90 -15.63 0.96 9.52
C PHE A 90 -16.38 2.16 10.10
N GLY A 91 -15.68 3.22 10.51
CA GLY A 91 -16.33 4.40 11.05
C GLY A 91 -15.38 5.40 11.69
N GLY A 92 -15.82 6.67 11.71
CA GLY A 92 -15.19 7.74 12.48
C GLY A 92 -15.71 7.81 13.94
N LYS A 93 -16.84 7.14 14.23
CA LYS A 93 -17.39 7.04 15.59
C LYS A 93 -16.76 5.83 16.30
N PRO A 94 -16.39 5.95 17.61
CA PRO A 94 -15.68 4.88 18.33
C PRO A 94 -16.38 3.52 18.32
N LEU A 95 -17.69 3.46 18.61
CA LEU A 95 -18.44 2.22 18.71
C LEU A 95 -18.54 1.47 17.36
N PRO A 96 -18.97 2.07 16.23
CA PRO A 96 -18.97 1.42 14.95
C PRO A 96 -17.58 0.98 14.48
N ALA A 97 -16.56 1.82 14.67
CA ALA A 97 -15.18 1.48 14.32
C ALA A 97 -14.72 0.24 15.10
N PHE A 98 -14.91 0.22 16.42
CA PHE A 98 -14.51 -0.88 17.28
C PHE A 98 -15.28 -2.17 16.94
N ALA A 99 -16.59 -2.09 16.73
CA ALA A 99 -17.42 -3.22 16.34
C ALA A 99 -16.94 -3.82 15.00
N GLY A 100 -16.67 -2.97 14.00
CA GLY A 100 -16.14 -3.42 12.70
C GLY A 100 -14.78 -4.11 12.83
N ILE A 101 -13.88 -3.58 13.64
CA ILE A 101 -12.54 -4.15 13.91
C ILE A 101 -12.63 -5.52 14.63
N ALA A 102 -13.71 -5.81 15.35
CA ALA A 102 -13.93 -7.13 15.94
C ALA A 102 -14.28 -8.23 14.91
N THR A 103 -14.68 -7.86 13.69
CA THR A 103 -15.12 -8.82 12.66
C THR A 103 -14.08 -9.88 12.32
N PRO A 104 -12.77 -9.60 12.14
CA PRO A 104 -11.75 -10.62 11.91
C PRO A 104 -11.70 -11.69 12.99
N CYS A 105 -11.77 -11.27 14.26
CA CYS A 105 -11.81 -12.17 15.40
C CYS A 105 -13.03 -13.11 15.34
N LEU A 106 -14.21 -12.56 15.12
CA LEU A 106 -15.47 -13.30 15.04
C LEU A 106 -15.53 -14.20 13.80
N ALA A 107 -15.02 -13.76 12.67
CA ALA A 107 -14.92 -14.59 11.45
C ALA A 107 -14.01 -15.81 11.68
N ARG A 108 -12.90 -15.65 12.40
CA ARG A 108 -12.03 -16.76 12.79
C ARG A 108 -12.76 -17.80 13.64
N LEU A 109 -13.60 -17.35 14.58
CA LEU A 109 -14.40 -18.26 15.43
C LEU A 109 -15.40 -19.11 14.62
N THR A 110 -15.79 -18.66 13.42
CA THR A 110 -16.62 -19.46 12.51
C THR A 110 -15.84 -20.51 11.72
N GLY A 111 -14.53 -20.64 11.95
CA GLY A 111 -13.66 -21.63 11.29
C GLY A 111 -13.02 -21.16 9.99
N CYS A 112 -13.24 -19.91 9.58
CA CYS A 112 -12.57 -19.32 8.41
C CYS A 112 -11.13 -18.92 8.75
N TYR A 113 -10.19 -19.16 7.82
CA TYR A 113 -8.87 -18.54 7.94
C TYR A 113 -8.97 -17.04 7.70
N THR A 114 -8.52 -16.25 8.68
CA THR A 114 -8.59 -14.80 8.62
C THR A 114 -7.20 -14.18 8.58
N HIS A 115 -7.00 -13.24 7.65
CA HIS A 115 -5.81 -12.41 7.56
C HIS A 115 -6.20 -10.94 7.64
N VAL A 116 -5.42 -10.14 8.37
CA VAL A 116 -5.58 -8.68 8.43
C VAL A 116 -4.32 -8.00 7.92
N THR A 117 -4.47 -7.16 6.91
CA THR A 117 -3.47 -6.18 6.51
C THR A 117 -3.80 -4.87 7.20
N LEU A 118 -2.92 -4.43 8.10
CA LEU A 118 -3.09 -3.23 8.91
C LEU A 118 -2.16 -2.12 8.41
N HIS A 119 -2.76 -1.04 7.90
CA HIS A 119 -2.02 0.07 7.30
C HIS A 119 -1.42 1.04 8.30
N GLN A 120 -1.98 1.09 9.51
CA GLN A 120 -1.57 2.02 10.56
C GLN A 120 -1.63 1.34 11.92
N LEU A 121 -0.81 1.78 12.86
CA LEU A 121 -0.91 1.38 14.26
C LEU A 121 -1.44 2.55 15.11
N MET A 122 -2.34 2.26 16.05
CA MET A 122 -2.79 3.25 17.01
C MET A 122 -1.66 3.73 17.93
N GLU A 123 -0.68 2.87 18.16
CA GLU A 123 0.49 3.14 18.99
C GLU A 123 1.43 4.20 18.40
N THR A 124 1.36 4.43 17.10
CA THR A 124 2.22 5.39 16.38
C THR A 124 1.51 6.71 16.06
N VAL A 125 0.21 6.84 16.41
CA VAL A 125 -0.55 8.07 16.20
C VAL A 125 -0.32 9.02 17.38
N ASP A 126 0.13 10.26 17.11
CA ASP A 126 0.13 11.31 18.10
C ASP A 126 -1.32 11.79 18.35
N LEU A 127 -1.83 11.45 19.54
CA LEU A 127 -3.19 11.77 19.93
C LEU A 127 -3.38 13.27 20.21
N ASN A 128 -2.31 14.01 20.52
CA ASN A 128 -2.37 15.44 20.75
C ASN A 128 -2.53 16.18 19.42
N ASP A 129 -1.72 15.82 18.42
CA ASP A 129 -1.82 16.36 17.06
C ASP A 129 -3.16 15.98 16.38
N ALA A 130 -3.74 14.84 16.77
CA ALA A 130 -5.06 14.41 16.31
C ALA A 130 -6.24 15.14 16.99
N GLY A 131 -5.98 16.07 17.91
CA GLY A 131 -7.02 16.87 18.59
C GLY A 131 -7.97 16.06 19.48
N VAL A 132 -7.49 14.98 20.07
CA VAL A 132 -8.31 14.03 20.83
C VAL A 132 -8.57 14.57 22.25
N ARG A 133 -9.83 14.77 22.60
CA ARG A 133 -10.25 15.32 23.93
C ARG A 133 -9.90 14.41 25.12
N PHE A 134 -9.85 13.08 24.95
CA PHE A 134 -9.63 12.10 26.02
C PHE A 134 -8.55 11.09 25.64
N PRO A 135 -7.25 11.45 25.71
CA PRO A 135 -6.14 10.59 25.21
C PRO A 135 -6.10 9.21 25.87
N LEU A 136 -6.39 9.11 27.18
CA LEU A 136 -6.39 7.83 27.90
C LEU A 136 -7.45 6.86 27.38
N PHE A 137 -8.66 7.34 27.12
CA PHE A 137 -9.75 6.53 26.55
C PHE A 137 -9.38 5.97 25.18
N TYR A 138 -8.75 6.81 24.33
CA TYR A 138 -8.28 6.38 23.01
C TYR A 138 -7.09 5.41 23.09
N LYS A 139 -6.19 5.56 24.08
CA LYS A 139 -5.11 4.60 24.31
C LYS A 139 -5.63 3.23 24.73
N VAL A 140 -6.59 3.18 25.67
CA VAL A 140 -7.21 1.93 26.10
C VAL A 140 -8.05 1.31 24.98
N GLY A 141 -8.85 2.11 24.28
CA GLY A 141 -9.63 1.65 23.13
C GLY A 141 -8.73 1.14 21.97
N GLY A 142 -7.64 1.83 21.69
CA GLY A 142 -6.65 1.41 20.70
C GLY A 142 -5.96 0.10 21.08
N PHE A 143 -5.57 -0.05 22.35
CA PHE A 143 -5.01 -1.30 22.85
C PHE A 143 -5.99 -2.48 22.66
N LEU A 144 -7.26 -2.32 23.05
CA LEU A 144 -8.28 -3.37 22.88
C LEU A 144 -8.57 -3.65 21.40
N ALA A 145 -8.65 -2.62 20.56
CA ALA A 145 -8.84 -2.78 19.12
C ALA A 145 -7.67 -3.55 18.47
N THR A 146 -6.42 -3.23 18.86
CA THR A 146 -5.23 -3.96 18.40
C THR A 146 -5.27 -5.42 18.83
N GLN A 147 -5.67 -5.72 20.07
CA GLN A 147 -5.86 -7.10 20.54
C GLN A 147 -6.90 -7.86 19.69
N LEU A 148 -8.01 -7.24 19.32
CA LEU A 148 -9.04 -7.86 18.46
C LEU A 148 -8.49 -8.15 17.05
N VAL A 149 -7.73 -7.22 16.45
CA VAL A 149 -7.06 -7.45 15.17
C VAL A 149 -6.07 -8.63 15.28
N LEU A 150 -5.28 -8.66 16.35
CA LEU A 150 -4.32 -9.72 16.60
C LEU A 150 -4.97 -11.08 16.87
N CYS A 151 -6.26 -11.16 17.13
CA CYS A 151 -7.00 -12.43 17.18
C CYS A 151 -7.11 -13.11 15.80
N ALA A 152 -6.89 -12.44 14.67
CA ALA A 152 -6.85 -13.08 13.35
C ALA A 152 -5.80 -14.21 13.30
N ASN A 153 -5.90 -15.13 12.33
CA ASN A 153 -4.91 -16.22 12.16
C ASN A 153 -3.52 -15.65 11.81
N SER A 154 -3.48 -14.57 11.04
CA SER A 154 -2.26 -13.84 10.71
C SER A 154 -2.55 -12.35 10.50
N VAL A 155 -1.54 -11.52 10.75
CA VAL A 155 -1.59 -10.07 10.56
C VAL A 155 -0.38 -9.64 9.75
N SER A 156 -0.58 -8.72 8.82
CA SER A 156 0.51 -8.03 8.12
C SER A 156 0.49 -6.55 8.45
N VAL A 157 1.67 -5.97 8.52
CA VAL A 157 1.91 -4.53 8.69
C VAL A 157 2.87 -4.05 7.61
N MET A 158 2.83 -2.77 7.29
CA MET A 158 3.61 -2.19 6.20
C MET A 158 5.09 -2.03 6.55
N LEU A 159 5.40 -1.72 7.81
CA LEU A 159 6.75 -1.38 8.27
C LEU A 159 7.28 -2.38 9.31
N PRO A 160 8.57 -2.77 9.27
CA PRO A 160 9.21 -3.59 10.30
C PRO A 160 9.04 -3.04 11.72
N ALA A 161 9.13 -1.72 11.88
CA ALA A 161 8.90 -1.06 13.17
C ALA A 161 7.52 -1.37 13.76
N TYR A 162 6.48 -1.44 12.91
CA TYR A 162 5.13 -1.80 13.36
C TYR A 162 5.08 -3.24 13.87
N ARG A 163 5.77 -4.16 13.17
CA ARG A 163 5.90 -5.54 13.64
C ARG A 163 6.57 -5.60 15.02
N ASN A 164 7.66 -4.85 15.21
CA ASN A 164 8.40 -4.83 16.48
C ASN A 164 7.50 -4.33 17.62
N VAL A 165 6.79 -3.22 17.43
CA VAL A 165 5.81 -2.71 18.42
C VAL A 165 4.75 -3.78 18.77
N LEU A 166 4.21 -4.48 17.76
CA LEU A 166 3.22 -5.52 18.00
C LEU A 166 3.80 -6.76 18.70
N GLN A 167 5.04 -7.12 18.43
CA GLN A 167 5.71 -8.25 19.07
C GLN A 167 6.09 -7.94 20.51
N GLU A 168 6.67 -6.77 20.77
CA GLU A 168 7.11 -6.35 22.09
C GLU A 168 5.94 -6.10 23.05
N LYS A 169 4.92 -5.35 22.58
CA LYS A 169 3.80 -4.94 23.43
C LYS A 169 2.72 -6.02 23.60
N TYR A 170 2.54 -6.88 22.58
CA TYR A 170 1.44 -7.85 22.56
C TYR A 170 1.90 -9.31 22.50
N GLY A 171 3.19 -9.59 22.41
CA GLY A 171 3.74 -10.97 22.41
C GLY A 171 3.30 -11.82 21.22
N ARG A 172 2.89 -11.22 20.08
CA ARG A 172 2.30 -11.94 18.95
C ARG A 172 3.33 -12.36 17.91
N GLY A 173 3.45 -13.68 17.66
CA GLY A 173 4.42 -14.23 16.71
C GLY A 173 3.99 -14.30 15.24
N ALA A 174 2.69 -14.17 14.92
CA ALA A 174 2.16 -14.31 13.54
C ALA A 174 1.95 -12.96 12.86
N VAL A 175 2.90 -12.03 13.00
CA VAL A 175 2.91 -10.73 12.35
C VAL A 175 3.96 -10.72 11.24
N TYR A 176 3.53 -10.40 10.02
CA TYR A 176 4.38 -10.34 8.83
C TYR A 176 4.58 -8.90 8.39
N VAL A 177 5.78 -8.58 7.94
CA VAL A 177 6.00 -7.33 7.21
C VAL A 177 5.66 -7.57 5.75
N ARG A 178 4.77 -6.73 5.21
CA ARG A 178 4.45 -6.65 3.79
C ARG A 178 4.51 -5.20 3.40
N ARG A 179 5.53 -4.85 2.64
CA ARG A 179 5.74 -3.47 2.19
C ARG A 179 4.52 -2.97 1.44
N HIS A 180 4.36 -1.66 1.39
CA HIS A 180 3.32 -1.06 0.56
C HIS A 180 3.62 -1.41 -0.90
N GLY A 181 2.72 -2.17 -1.54
CA GLY A 181 2.86 -2.51 -2.95
C GLY A 181 2.76 -1.27 -3.83
N ILE A 182 3.60 -1.18 -4.83
CA ILE A 182 3.50 -0.15 -5.85
C ILE A 182 2.36 -0.50 -6.78
N PHE A 183 1.52 0.47 -7.10
CA PHE A 183 0.31 0.27 -7.90
C PHE A 183 0.58 -0.08 -9.36
N SER A 184 1.76 0.26 -9.90
CA SER A 184 2.17 -0.18 -11.21
C SER A 184 2.60 -1.65 -11.22
N SER A 185 2.11 -2.41 -12.19
CA SER A 185 2.49 -3.82 -12.39
C SER A 185 3.95 -3.99 -12.81
N ARG A 186 4.50 -3.01 -13.53
CA ARG A 186 5.92 -2.88 -13.86
C ARG A 186 6.25 -1.40 -13.93
N PRO A 187 7.08 -0.87 -13.01
CA PRO A 187 7.66 0.44 -13.18
C PRO A 187 8.49 0.44 -14.48
N GLU A 188 8.12 1.30 -15.43
CA GLU A 188 8.96 1.52 -16.59
C GLU A 188 10.27 2.16 -16.13
N TYR A 189 11.39 1.63 -16.63
CA TYR A 189 12.69 2.23 -16.31
C TYR A 189 12.79 3.57 -17.06
N PRO A 190 12.87 4.71 -16.36
CA PRO A 190 12.89 5.99 -17.03
C PRO A 190 14.18 6.16 -17.82
N ASP A 191 14.08 6.69 -19.03
CA ASP A 191 15.26 7.15 -19.75
C ASP A 191 15.74 8.48 -19.17
N PHE A 192 16.65 8.39 -18.22
CA PHE A 192 17.20 9.57 -17.53
C PHE A 192 18.03 10.46 -18.44
N ALA A 193 18.54 9.97 -19.57
CA ALA A 193 19.29 10.77 -20.54
C ALA A 193 18.35 11.71 -21.32
N GLN A 194 17.17 11.21 -21.67
CA GLN A 194 16.15 11.99 -22.40
C GLN A 194 15.23 12.78 -21.50
N ARG A 195 15.24 12.53 -20.19
CA ARG A 195 14.38 13.22 -19.23
C ARG A 195 14.83 14.66 -19.05
N GLY A 196 14.30 15.55 -19.90
CA GLY A 196 14.44 16.99 -19.75
C GLY A 196 13.41 17.53 -18.75
N ASN A 197 13.88 18.32 -17.80
CA ASN A 197 13.03 19.14 -16.93
C ASN A 197 13.49 20.59 -16.99
N PRO A 198 13.34 21.25 -18.14
CA PRO A 198 13.85 22.61 -18.34
C PRO A 198 13.21 23.64 -17.41
N GLU A 199 12.00 23.35 -16.91
CA GLU A 199 11.27 24.22 -15.99
C GLU A 199 11.65 24.00 -14.53
N HIS A 200 12.61 23.13 -14.22
CA HIS A 200 12.94 22.74 -12.84
C HIS A 200 11.68 22.54 -11.99
N ARG A 201 10.76 21.69 -12.46
CA ARG A 201 9.45 21.50 -11.84
C ARG A 201 9.56 20.77 -10.51
N ILE A 202 9.11 21.43 -9.46
CA ILE A 202 8.93 20.89 -8.11
C ILE A 202 7.48 20.43 -7.98
N LEU A 203 7.25 19.22 -7.49
CA LEU A 203 5.92 18.66 -7.29
C LEU A 203 5.61 18.50 -5.81
N ALA A 204 4.47 19.03 -5.38
CA ALA A 204 3.83 18.71 -4.13
C ALA A 204 2.48 18.02 -4.43
N PHE A 205 2.32 16.73 -4.04
CA PHE A 205 1.15 15.94 -4.41
C PHE A 205 0.52 15.25 -3.21
N GLY A 206 -0.81 15.28 -3.10
CA GLY A 206 -1.52 14.53 -2.07
C GLY A 206 -2.91 15.03 -1.69
N LYS A 207 -3.46 14.46 -0.61
CA LYS A 207 -4.64 15.00 0.10
C LYS A 207 -4.13 15.99 1.15
N TRP A 208 -4.47 17.25 1.02
CA TRP A 208 -3.88 18.34 1.77
C TRP A 208 -4.65 18.68 3.03
N GLY A 209 -3.92 18.90 4.11
CA GLY A 209 -4.44 19.29 5.40
C GLY A 209 -3.34 19.91 6.26
N THR A 210 -3.68 20.37 7.46
CA THR A 210 -2.78 21.15 8.34
C THR A 210 -1.47 20.45 8.66
N TYR A 211 -1.46 19.12 8.74
CA TYR A 211 -0.26 18.32 9.02
C TYR A 211 0.70 18.16 7.82
N LYS A 212 0.28 18.56 6.60
CA LYS A 212 1.10 18.51 5.38
C LYS A 212 1.75 19.84 5.01
N ARG A 213 1.50 20.88 5.76
CA ARG A 213 2.21 22.18 5.75
C ARG A 213 2.62 22.71 4.38
N LEU A 214 1.67 22.94 3.46
CA LEU A 214 1.96 23.60 2.19
C LEU A 214 2.57 24.99 2.35
N GLU A 215 2.27 25.68 3.44
CA GLU A 215 2.84 26.99 3.76
C GLU A 215 4.35 26.94 3.83
N THR A 216 4.94 25.94 4.53
CA THR A 216 6.39 25.74 4.59
C THR A 216 7.00 25.56 3.21
N MET A 217 6.31 24.80 2.32
CA MET A 217 6.75 24.61 0.95
C MET A 217 6.73 25.90 0.14
N LEU A 218 5.66 26.67 0.25
CA LEU A 218 5.49 27.92 -0.49
C LEU A 218 6.45 29.01 -0.02
N GLU A 219 6.67 29.13 1.29
CA GLU A 219 7.67 30.05 1.86
C GLU A 219 9.10 29.66 1.46
N ALA A 220 9.42 28.36 1.38
CA ALA A 220 10.70 27.88 0.85
C ALA A 220 10.83 28.19 -0.64
N PHE A 221 9.75 28.00 -1.41
CA PHE A 221 9.75 28.26 -2.85
C PHE A 221 9.99 29.73 -3.20
N GLU A 222 9.51 30.68 -2.40
CA GLU A 222 9.85 32.10 -2.53
C GLU A 222 11.37 32.34 -2.46
N LYS A 223 12.08 31.57 -1.60
CA LYS A 223 13.55 31.66 -1.51
C LYS A 223 14.22 30.97 -2.70
N VAL A 224 13.69 29.82 -3.14
CA VAL A 224 14.20 29.09 -4.32
C VAL A 224 14.18 29.98 -5.56
N LEU A 225 13.13 30.76 -5.80
CA LEU A 225 13.01 31.65 -6.96
C LEU A 225 14.12 32.73 -7.05
N ARG A 226 14.77 33.07 -5.92
CA ARG A 226 15.92 34.00 -5.93
C ARG A 226 17.17 33.38 -6.54
N HIS A 227 17.29 32.06 -6.52
CA HIS A 227 18.45 31.29 -6.99
C HIS A 227 18.18 30.50 -8.27
N CYS A 228 16.90 30.17 -8.52
CA CYS A 228 16.41 29.41 -9.65
C CYS A 228 15.09 30.07 -10.16
N PRO A 229 15.14 31.21 -10.86
CA PRO A 229 13.94 31.97 -11.30
C PRO A 229 13.11 31.18 -12.33
N GLU A 230 13.69 30.20 -13.01
CA GLU A 230 13.01 29.30 -13.93
C GLU A 230 12.20 28.19 -13.24
N ALA A 231 12.37 28.01 -11.92
CA ALA A 231 11.68 26.94 -11.19
C ALA A 231 10.15 27.14 -11.21
N ARG A 232 9.43 26.03 -11.28
CA ARG A 232 7.96 26.00 -11.22
C ARG A 232 7.51 25.04 -10.13
N LEU A 233 6.53 25.46 -9.33
CA LEU A 233 5.92 24.63 -8.30
C LEU A 233 4.52 24.20 -8.75
N VAL A 234 4.29 22.88 -8.78
CA VAL A 234 2.97 22.28 -9.04
C VAL A 234 2.44 21.69 -7.76
N ILE A 235 1.28 22.15 -7.32
CA ILE A 235 0.54 21.61 -6.18
C ILE A 235 -0.65 20.83 -6.73
N ALA A 236 -0.61 19.51 -6.56
CA ALA A 236 -1.60 18.57 -7.06
C ALA A 236 -2.38 17.92 -5.90
N GLY A 237 -3.63 17.55 -6.16
CA GLY A 237 -4.48 16.86 -5.22
C GLY A 237 -5.60 17.72 -4.65
N THR A 238 -6.26 17.21 -3.62
CA THR A 238 -7.48 17.80 -3.04
C THR A 238 -7.35 18.02 -1.54
N ASP A 239 -8.28 18.74 -0.98
CA ASP A 239 -8.38 18.89 0.48
C ASP A 239 -8.58 17.56 1.17
N HIS A 240 -7.98 17.42 2.33
CA HIS A 240 -8.30 16.33 3.24
C HIS A 240 -9.74 16.50 3.76
N PRO A 241 -10.56 15.43 3.85
CA PRO A 241 -11.96 15.54 4.28
C PRO A 241 -12.19 16.26 5.63
N LYS A 242 -11.20 16.25 6.51
CA LYS A 242 -11.27 16.95 7.82
C LYS A 242 -10.93 18.43 7.76
N THR A 243 -10.39 18.92 6.63
CA THR A 243 -9.94 20.31 6.45
C THR A 243 -10.42 20.87 5.12
N PRO A 244 -11.73 20.92 4.86
CA PRO A 244 -12.26 21.47 3.61
C PRO A 244 -11.92 22.97 3.49
N GLY A 245 -11.55 23.42 2.29
CA GLY A 245 -11.17 24.80 2.03
C GLY A 245 -9.72 25.16 2.36
N TYR A 246 -8.90 24.19 2.82
CA TYR A 246 -7.50 24.43 3.14
C TYR A 246 -6.71 24.91 1.92
N LEU A 247 -6.79 24.20 0.79
CA LEU A 247 -6.11 24.60 -0.45
C LEU A 247 -6.50 26.01 -0.91
N GLN A 248 -7.79 26.32 -0.86
CA GLN A 248 -8.28 27.65 -1.26
C GLN A 248 -7.69 28.75 -0.37
N SER A 249 -7.61 28.52 0.93
CA SER A 249 -7.02 29.49 1.89
C SER A 249 -5.54 29.69 1.62
N VAL A 250 -4.79 28.63 1.36
CA VAL A 250 -3.35 28.68 1.03
C VAL A 250 -3.14 29.39 -0.30
N GLN A 251 -3.90 29.06 -1.34
CA GLN A 251 -3.83 29.71 -2.64
C GLN A 251 -4.08 31.21 -2.55
N LYS A 252 -5.05 31.64 -1.74
CA LYS A 252 -5.33 33.05 -1.49
C LYS A 252 -4.16 33.76 -0.80
N LYS A 253 -3.57 33.11 0.23
CA LYS A 253 -2.43 33.66 0.98
C LYS A 253 -1.21 33.89 0.09
N PHE A 254 -0.94 32.98 -0.84
CA PHE A 254 0.23 33.00 -1.73
C PHE A 254 -0.09 33.42 -3.18
N SER A 255 -1.16 34.15 -3.40
CA SER A 255 -1.65 34.55 -4.72
C SER A 255 -0.66 35.43 -5.54
N LYS A 256 0.36 35.97 -4.91
CA LYS A 256 1.42 36.78 -5.57
C LYS A 256 2.45 35.90 -6.29
N LEU A 257 2.57 34.60 -5.94
CA LEU A 257 3.52 33.68 -6.56
C LEU A 257 2.93 33.14 -7.87
N LYS A 258 3.33 33.74 -9.00
CA LYS A 258 2.84 33.36 -10.34
C LYS A 258 3.41 32.02 -10.83
N GLU A 259 4.54 31.62 -10.30
CA GLU A 259 5.27 30.38 -10.61
C GLU A 259 4.68 29.14 -9.94
N VAL A 260 3.59 29.30 -9.18
CA VAL A 260 2.88 28.22 -8.49
C VAL A 260 1.57 27.90 -9.21
N SER A 261 1.37 26.61 -9.52
CA SER A 261 0.13 26.12 -10.14
C SER A 261 -0.58 25.15 -9.20
N PHE A 262 -1.86 25.42 -8.93
CA PHE A 262 -2.75 24.51 -8.20
C PHE A 262 -3.63 23.79 -9.21
N ILE A 263 -3.37 22.50 -9.46
CA ILE A 263 -4.03 21.73 -10.52
C ILE A 263 -5.20 20.85 -10.05
N GLY A 264 -5.44 20.82 -8.72
CA GLY A 264 -6.56 20.05 -8.17
C GLY A 264 -6.38 18.53 -8.28
N TYR A 265 -7.49 17.82 -8.42
CA TYR A 265 -7.49 16.36 -8.55
C TYR A 265 -6.78 15.91 -9.83
N VAL A 266 -5.94 14.89 -9.70
CA VAL A 266 -5.22 14.26 -10.82
C VAL A 266 -5.79 12.86 -11.03
N SER A 267 -6.18 12.55 -12.26
CA SER A 267 -6.64 11.20 -12.63
C SER A 267 -5.49 10.20 -12.56
N GLU A 268 -5.80 8.92 -12.39
CA GLU A 268 -4.77 7.86 -12.35
C GLU A 268 -3.93 7.83 -13.64
N GLU A 269 -4.56 8.12 -14.78
CA GLU A 269 -3.94 8.16 -16.10
C GLU A 269 -2.91 9.31 -16.22
N ASP A 270 -3.16 10.44 -15.56
CA ASP A 270 -2.32 11.64 -15.61
C ASP A 270 -1.17 11.62 -14.59
N VAL A 271 -1.24 10.77 -13.56
CA VAL A 271 -0.22 10.68 -12.49
C VAL A 271 1.16 10.38 -13.05
N ALA A 272 1.24 9.47 -14.01
CA ALA A 272 2.51 9.10 -14.66
C ALA A 272 3.17 10.33 -15.31
N GLN A 273 2.43 11.08 -16.13
CA GLN A 273 2.92 12.25 -16.83
C GLN A 273 3.31 13.38 -15.86
N LEU A 274 2.53 13.57 -14.80
CA LEU A 274 2.81 14.57 -13.77
C LEU A 274 4.16 14.30 -13.09
N LEU A 275 4.40 13.07 -12.68
CA LEU A 275 5.64 12.65 -12.02
C LEU A 275 6.83 12.69 -12.97
N GLN A 276 6.70 12.12 -14.17
CA GLN A 276 7.78 12.09 -15.16
C GLN A 276 8.25 13.48 -15.58
N ARG A 277 7.37 14.48 -15.55
CA ARG A 277 7.70 15.88 -15.82
C ARG A 277 8.23 16.65 -14.61
N SER A 278 8.38 16.00 -13.46
CA SER A 278 8.82 16.65 -12.23
C SER A 278 10.28 16.30 -11.92
N THR A 279 11.06 17.28 -11.55
CA THR A 279 12.47 17.12 -11.17
C THR A 279 12.59 16.53 -9.76
N VAL A 280 11.70 16.97 -8.85
CA VAL A 280 11.70 16.57 -7.45
C VAL A 280 10.28 16.55 -6.89
N ALA A 281 9.98 15.59 -6.02
CA ALA A 281 8.76 15.53 -5.21
C ALA A 281 9.06 15.97 -3.78
N VAL A 282 8.23 16.86 -3.22
CA VAL A 282 8.42 17.38 -1.87
C VAL A 282 7.30 16.94 -0.94
N LEU A 283 7.67 16.44 0.23
CA LEU A 283 6.78 15.95 1.29
C LEU A 283 6.99 16.75 2.58
N PRO A 284 6.43 17.97 2.71
CA PRO A 284 6.72 18.89 3.82
C PRO A 284 5.83 18.60 5.05
N TYR A 285 5.72 17.34 5.45
CA TYR A 285 4.78 16.90 6.48
C TYR A 285 5.33 17.17 7.89
N THR A 286 4.46 17.50 8.83
CA THR A 286 4.81 17.56 10.26
C THR A 286 4.65 16.22 10.96
N SER A 287 3.75 15.40 10.45
CA SER A 287 3.54 14.02 10.90
C SER A 287 3.08 13.15 9.73
N SER A 288 3.30 11.87 9.82
CA SER A 288 2.77 10.88 8.88
C SER A 288 2.24 9.70 9.69
N ALA A 289 1.13 9.14 9.25
CA ALA A 289 0.58 7.94 9.85
C ALA A 289 0.63 6.82 8.81
N GLY A 290 1.75 6.08 8.79
CA GLY A 290 1.93 4.95 7.90
C GLY A 290 2.84 5.21 6.70
N SER A 291 2.83 4.28 5.78
CA SER A 291 3.60 4.32 4.54
C SER A 291 3.03 5.38 3.58
N SER A 292 3.90 6.19 2.99
CA SER A 292 3.48 7.27 2.09
C SER A 292 3.28 6.77 0.66
N GLY A 293 2.02 6.72 0.20
CA GLY A 293 1.71 6.37 -1.19
C GLY A 293 2.39 7.30 -2.21
N ILE A 294 2.54 8.58 -1.88
CA ILE A 294 3.21 9.56 -2.78
C ILE A 294 4.71 9.30 -2.87
N ALA A 295 5.38 8.92 -1.76
CA ALA A 295 6.78 8.53 -1.81
C ALA A 295 6.98 7.30 -2.72
N HIS A 296 6.10 6.31 -2.64
CA HIS A 296 6.16 5.13 -3.50
C HIS A 296 5.85 5.45 -4.97
N LEU A 297 4.90 6.34 -5.24
CA LEU A 297 4.65 6.82 -6.60
C LEU A 297 5.86 7.56 -7.17
N ALA A 298 6.48 8.45 -6.40
CA ALA A 298 7.71 9.12 -6.81
C ALA A 298 8.82 8.11 -7.15
N CYS A 299 8.99 7.07 -6.30
CA CYS A 299 9.93 5.98 -6.58
C CYS A 299 9.61 5.25 -7.88
N THR A 300 8.33 4.93 -8.13
CA THR A 300 7.90 4.22 -9.33
C THR A 300 8.33 4.92 -10.62
N TYR A 301 8.29 6.25 -10.61
CA TYR A 301 8.66 7.06 -11.77
C TYR A 301 10.07 7.65 -11.67
N GLY A 302 10.88 7.19 -10.72
CA GLY A 302 12.26 7.64 -10.55
C GLY A 302 12.35 9.14 -10.27
N VAL A 303 11.48 9.68 -9.43
CA VAL A 303 11.52 11.07 -9.01
C VAL A 303 12.32 11.18 -7.71
N PRO A 304 13.34 12.04 -7.63
CA PRO A 304 14.00 12.38 -6.39
C PRO A 304 13.00 12.90 -5.35
N ILE A 305 13.24 12.61 -4.08
CA ILE A 305 12.34 12.99 -2.99
C ILE A 305 13.07 13.87 -1.98
N ILE A 306 12.47 15.00 -1.62
CA ILE A 306 12.85 15.81 -0.46
C ILE A 306 11.70 15.72 0.55
N ALA A 307 11.99 15.35 1.79
CA ALA A 307 10.96 15.17 2.81
C ALA A 307 11.38 15.73 4.16
N SER A 308 10.39 16.11 4.97
CA SER A 308 10.63 16.47 6.37
C SER A 308 11.28 15.32 7.12
N ASP A 309 12.20 15.63 8.02
CA ASP A 309 12.86 14.65 8.90
C ASP A 309 11.91 14.15 9.99
N ILE A 310 11.04 13.21 9.61
CA ILE A 310 10.13 12.54 10.52
C ILE A 310 10.42 11.04 10.57
N PRO A 311 10.14 10.37 11.68
CA PRO A 311 10.47 8.95 11.86
C PRO A 311 9.95 8.03 10.75
N ASP A 312 8.78 8.29 10.23
CA ASP A 312 8.19 7.45 9.18
C ASP A 312 8.97 7.56 7.86
N PHE A 313 9.41 8.75 7.46
CA PHE A 313 10.20 8.92 6.25
C PHE A 313 11.63 8.39 6.41
N ARG A 314 12.23 8.53 7.60
CA ARG A 314 13.51 7.87 7.91
C ARG A 314 13.40 6.35 7.74
N ARG A 315 12.30 5.76 8.25
CA ARG A 315 12.06 4.32 8.08
C ARG A 315 11.90 3.91 6.62
N LEU A 316 11.21 4.70 5.79
CA LEU A 316 11.11 4.40 4.36
C LEU A 316 12.49 4.41 3.68
N ALA A 317 13.35 5.37 4.01
CA ALA A 317 14.71 5.42 3.49
C ALA A 317 15.54 4.20 3.96
N ASP A 318 15.51 3.89 5.24
CA ASP A 318 16.34 2.85 5.84
C ASP A 318 15.86 1.43 5.50
N GLU A 319 14.55 1.18 5.57
CA GLU A 319 13.99 -0.16 5.48
C GLU A 319 13.61 -0.55 4.05
N GLU A 320 13.18 0.42 3.23
CA GLU A 320 12.77 0.17 1.84
C GLU A 320 13.83 0.60 0.82
N GLY A 321 14.81 1.37 1.27
CA GLY A 321 15.94 1.83 0.46
C GLY A 321 15.59 2.97 -0.47
N LEU A 322 14.60 3.81 -0.10
CA LEU A 322 14.28 5.02 -0.84
C LEU A 322 15.40 6.06 -0.68
N ALA A 323 15.75 6.71 -1.78
CA ALA A 323 16.62 7.88 -1.76
C ALA A 323 15.78 9.12 -1.41
N ILE A 324 15.88 9.56 -0.18
CA ILE A 324 15.18 10.73 0.36
C ILE A 324 16.22 11.70 0.91
N GLU A 325 16.14 12.95 0.50
CA GLU A 325 16.85 14.05 1.13
C GLU A 325 15.99 14.66 2.22
N PHE A 326 16.56 14.89 3.39
CA PHE A 326 15.82 15.32 4.57
C PHE A 326 16.09 16.77 4.94
N PHE A 327 15.05 17.46 5.39
CA PHE A 327 15.11 18.77 6.01
C PHE A 327 14.35 18.79 7.33
N GLY A 328 14.73 19.66 8.26
CA GLY A 328 14.08 19.79 9.57
C GLY A 328 12.62 20.19 9.45
N VAL A 329 11.75 19.57 10.25
CA VAL A 329 10.29 19.80 10.22
C VAL A 329 9.98 21.30 10.35
N GLY A 330 9.34 21.87 9.33
CA GLY A 330 8.98 23.29 9.28
C GLY A 330 10.15 24.24 9.01
N ASN A 331 11.36 23.74 8.75
CA ASN A 331 12.54 24.55 8.45
C ASN A 331 12.53 25.02 6.99
N VAL A 332 11.96 26.19 6.78
CA VAL A 332 11.84 26.83 5.46
C VAL A 332 13.17 27.08 4.76
N SER A 333 14.22 27.45 5.52
CA SER A 333 15.54 27.75 4.94
C SER A 333 16.21 26.49 4.44
N GLU A 334 16.26 25.45 5.27
CA GLU A 334 16.86 24.17 4.93
C GLU A 334 16.15 23.50 3.74
N LEU A 335 14.80 23.56 3.69
CA LEU A 335 14.05 23.10 2.52
C LEU A 335 14.43 23.86 1.26
N ALA A 336 14.59 25.17 1.34
CA ALA A 336 14.98 25.99 0.19
C ALA A 336 16.40 25.63 -0.28
N ASP A 337 17.34 25.44 0.64
CA ASP A 337 18.74 25.06 0.35
C ASP A 337 18.78 23.67 -0.32
N CYS A 338 18.11 22.66 0.25
CA CYS A 338 17.98 21.32 -0.36
C CYS A 338 17.42 21.39 -1.78
N LEU A 339 16.39 22.20 -1.99
CA LEU A 339 15.79 22.36 -3.32
C LEU A 339 16.75 23.01 -4.31
N VAL A 340 17.43 24.10 -3.94
CA VAL A 340 18.38 24.81 -4.82
C VAL A 340 19.54 23.88 -5.19
N ASP A 341 20.10 23.16 -4.21
CA ASP A 341 21.21 22.25 -4.44
C ASP A 341 20.81 21.10 -5.37
N LEU A 342 19.66 20.47 -5.11
CA LEU A 342 19.19 19.36 -5.93
C LEU A 342 18.77 19.80 -7.35
N LEU A 343 18.16 20.98 -7.52
CA LEU A 343 17.77 21.50 -8.84
C LEU A 343 18.99 21.76 -9.73
N LYS A 344 20.14 22.13 -9.15
CA LYS A 344 21.38 22.42 -9.87
C LYS A 344 22.27 21.18 -10.08
N ASP A 345 22.07 20.12 -9.32
CA ASP A 345 22.90 18.90 -9.36
C ASP A 345 22.22 17.76 -10.13
N ARG A 346 22.48 17.73 -11.44
CA ARG A 346 21.94 16.70 -12.32
C ARG A 346 22.40 15.29 -11.99
N GLU A 347 23.65 15.12 -11.57
CA GLU A 347 24.19 13.80 -11.23
C GLU A 347 23.48 13.22 -10.01
N ARG A 348 23.30 14.05 -8.98
CA ARG A 348 22.54 13.69 -7.78
C ARG A 348 21.08 13.36 -8.06
N GLN A 349 20.42 14.13 -8.97
CA GLN A 349 19.06 13.79 -9.42
C GLN A 349 18.98 12.39 -10.03
N VAL A 350 19.93 12.05 -10.92
CA VAL A 350 19.99 10.73 -11.56
C VAL A 350 20.29 9.62 -10.56
N GLU A 351 21.25 9.81 -9.66
CA GLU A 351 21.56 8.84 -8.60
C GLU A 351 20.34 8.53 -7.72
N MET A 352 19.68 9.58 -7.21
CA MET A 352 18.48 9.41 -6.39
C MET A 352 17.36 8.71 -7.17
N ALA A 353 17.17 9.08 -8.42
CA ALA A 353 16.16 8.49 -9.29
C ALA A 353 16.39 6.99 -9.53
N LEU A 354 17.63 6.60 -9.83
CA LEU A 354 18.04 5.20 -10.00
C LEU A 354 17.81 4.36 -8.73
N ARG A 355 18.18 4.89 -7.57
CA ARG A 355 17.92 4.24 -6.28
C ARG A 355 16.43 4.06 -6.04
N ASN A 356 15.62 5.09 -6.33
CA ASN A 356 14.18 5.07 -6.15
C ASN A 356 13.50 4.03 -7.06
N VAL A 357 13.82 3.99 -8.35
CA VAL A 357 13.30 2.96 -9.26
C VAL A 357 13.71 1.56 -8.81
N SER A 358 14.97 1.38 -8.39
CA SER A 358 15.46 0.09 -7.88
C SER A 358 14.69 -0.36 -6.63
N ALA A 359 14.36 0.57 -5.73
CA ALA A 359 13.50 0.30 -4.59
C ALA A 359 12.07 -0.08 -5.04
N ALA A 360 11.51 0.66 -6.02
CA ALA A 360 10.21 0.40 -6.59
C ALA A 360 10.10 -1.00 -7.20
N LEU A 361 11.09 -1.45 -7.96
CA LEU A 361 11.12 -2.79 -8.55
C LEU A 361 11.02 -3.90 -7.50
N ARG A 362 11.63 -3.70 -6.32
CA ARG A 362 11.57 -4.66 -5.20
C ARG A 362 10.20 -4.68 -4.50
N MET A 363 9.38 -3.66 -4.69
CA MET A 363 8.07 -3.48 -4.03
C MET A 363 6.89 -3.61 -5.00
N SER A 364 7.06 -4.30 -6.12
CA SER A 364 5.98 -4.44 -7.10
C SER A 364 4.76 -5.16 -6.50
N MET A 365 3.56 -4.71 -6.84
CA MET A 365 2.31 -5.28 -6.33
C MET A 365 2.18 -6.79 -6.61
N PRO A 366 2.53 -7.31 -7.80
CA PRO A 366 2.52 -8.75 -8.05
C PRO A 366 3.39 -9.55 -7.07
N GLU A 367 4.57 -9.05 -6.72
CA GLU A 367 5.46 -9.73 -5.77
C GLU A 367 4.88 -9.72 -4.35
N ILE A 368 4.34 -8.58 -3.92
CA ILE A 368 3.67 -8.46 -2.61
C ILE A 368 2.48 -9.42 -2.53
N ILE A 369 1.64 -9.50 -3.57
CA ILE A 369 0.50 -10.42 -3.60
C ILE A 369 0.96 -11.89 -3.56
N ARG A 370 2.02 -12.26 -4.30
CA ARG A 370 2.61 -13.61 -4.20
C ARG A 370 3.04 -13.95 -2.78
N GLN A 371 3.66 -13.02 -2.07
CA GLN A 371 4.05 -13.21 -0.66
C GLN A 371 2.84 -13.43 0.27
N TYR A 372 1.73 -12.73 0.04
CA TYR A 372 0.48 -12.96 0.78
C TYR A 372 -0.05 -14.37 0.52
N LEU A 373 -0.15 -14.78 -0.73
CA LEU A 373 -0.68 -16.09 -1.11
C LEU A 373 0.16 -17.23 -0.52
N ARG A 374 1.50 -17.14 -0.64
CA ARG A 374 2.42 -18.10 0.00
C ARG A 374 2.20 -18.17 1.52
N THR A 375 1.96 -17.03 2.17
CA THR A 375 1.65 -17.01 3.61
C THR A 375 0.33 -17.74 3.91
N PHE A 376 -0.72 -17.50 3.11
CA PHE A 376 -2.02 -18.14 3.29
C PHE A 376 -1.91 -19.65 3.12
N GLU A 377 -1.24 -20.12 2.08
CA GLU A 377 -1.01 -21.53 1.80
C GLU A 377 -0.22 -22.20 2.92
N LEU A 378 0.92 -21.64 3.30
CA LEU A 378 1.77 -22.17 4.38
C LEU A 378 1.00 -22.27 5.69
N ARG A 379 0.22 -21.26 6.05
CA ARG A 379 -0.57 -21.28 7.29
C ARG A 379 -1.70 -22.31 7.26
N GLN A 380 -2.39 -22.45 6.14
CA GLN A 380 -3.41 -23.48 5.97
C GLN A 380 -2.80 -24.87 6.08
N ASP A 381 -1.61 -25.11 5.52
CA ASP A 381 -0.92 -26.37 5.60
C ASP A 381 -0.45 -26.68 7.04
N LEU A 382 0.10 -25.68 7.73
CA LEU A 382 0.47 -25.80 9.14
C LEU A 382 -0.75 -26.14 10.04
N GLU A 383 -1.90 -25.52 9.81
CA GLU A 383 -3.13 -25.83 10.53
C GLU A 383 -3.65 -27.26 10.21
N ALA A 384 -3.55 -27.66 8.95
CA ALA A 384 -3.89 -29.03 8.54
C ALA A 384 -2.95 -30.05 9.19
N MET A 385 -1.63 -29.81 9.20
CA MET A 385 -0.65 -30.65 9.87
C MET A 385 -0.90 -30.75 11.38
N ARG A 386 -1.16 -29.63 12.05
CA ARG A 386 -1.54 -29.61 13.48
C ARG A 386 -2.80 -30.43 13.74
N SER A 387 -3.78 -30.31 12.84
CA SER A 387 -5.01 -31.13 12.94
C SER A 387 -4.74 -32.62 12.73
N ILE A 388 -3.86 -32.99 11.78
CA ILE A 388 -3.42 -34.40 11.59
C ILE A 388 -2.73 -34.92 12.85
N THR A 389 -1.83 -34.13 13.44
CA THR A 389 -1.13 -34.49 14.68
C THR A 389 -2.10 -34.71 15.83
N LYS A 390 -3.13 -33.85 15.97
CA LYS A 390 -4.20 -34.07 16.97
C LYS A 390 -4.99 -35.36 16.69
N LEU A 391 -5.34 -35.62 15.44
CA LEU A 391 -6.05 -36.86 15.04
C LEU A 391 -5.20 -38.12 15.29
N ARG A 392 -3.87 -38.06 15.10
CA ARG A 392 -2.95 -39.15 15.36
C ARG A 392 -2.86 -39.54 16.85
N LYS A 393 -3.15 -38.58 17.76
CA LYS A 393 -3.22 -38.86 19.22
C LYS A 393 -4.47 -39.59 19.63
N LEU A 394 -5.51 -39.65 18.79
CA LEU A 394 -6.73 -40.39 19.06
C LEU A 394 -6.49 -41.89 18.86
N PRO A 395 -7.21 -42.77 19.57
CA PRO A 395 -7.11 -44.19 19.40
C PRO A 395 -7.30 -44.63 17.94
N HIS A 396 -6.48 -45.61 17.50
CA HIS A 396 -6.48 -46.04 16.08
C HIS A 396 -7.73 -46.82 15.67
N TRP A 397 -8.47 -47.35 16.61
CA TRP A 397 -9.73 -48.08 16.38
C TRP A 397 -10.93 -47.14 16.06
N LEU A 398 -10.80 -45.82 16.19
CA LEU A 398 -11.86 -44.89 15.82
C LEU A 398 -12.08 -44.88 14.29
N PRO A 399 -13.29 -45.25 13.79
CA PRO A 399 -13.50 -45.56 12.37
C PRO A 399 -13.22 -44.41 11.43
N LEU A 400 -13.49 -43.15 11.82
CA LEU A 400 -13.30 -41.98 10.97
C LEU A 400 -11.88 -41.36 11.03
N ARG A 401 -11.06 -41.76 12.02
CA ARG A 401 -9.72 -41.17 12.24
C ARG A 401 -8.83 -41.32 11.02
N ASN A 402 -8.67 -42.54 10.50
CA ASN A 402 -7.78 -42.81 9.38
C ASN A 402 -8.28 -42.17 8.06
N ALA A 403 -9.60 -42.19 7.85
CA ALA A 403 -10.20 -41.51 6.69
C ALA A 403 -9.95 -39.98 6.71
N LEU A 404 -10.11 -39.32 7.86
CA LEU A 404 -9.83 -37.91 8.04
C LEU A 404 -8.34 -37.56 7.85
N ILE A 405 -7.43 -38.38 8.38
CA ILE A 405 -6.00 -38.23 8.20
C ILE A 405 -5.67 -38.34 6.71
N ARG A 406 -6.09 -39.41 6.03
CA ARG A 406 -5.85 -39.60 4.58
C ARG A 406 -6.38 -38.43 3.75
N ARG A 407 -7.60 -37.98 4.01
CA ARG A 407 -8.21 -36.83 3.29
C ARG A 407 -7.40 -35.54 3.48
N LYS A 408 -6.91 -35.24 4.69
CA LYS A 408 -6.10 -34.06 4.98
C LYS A 408 -4.70 -34.17 4.37
N THR A 409 -4.06 -35.32 4.46
CA THR A 409 -2.76 -35.56 3.82
C THR A 409 -2.86 -35.38 2.30
N ALA A 410 -3.84 -36.04 1.65
CA ALA A 410 -4.04 -35.93 0.21
C ALA A 410 -4.25 -34.50 -0.26
N ARG A 411 -4.93 -33.64 0.52
CA ARG A 411 -5.09 -32.22 0.20
C ARG A 411 -3.76 -31.47 0.23
N ILE A 412 -2.91 -31.71 1.22
CA ILE A 412 -1.59 -31.08 1.33
C ILE A 412 -0.71 -31.56 0.15
N THR A 413 -0.64 -32.86 -0.11
CA THR A 413 0.16 -33.42 -1.22
C THR A 413 -0.28 -32.89 -2.58
N ALA A 414 -1.60 -32.80 -2.85
CA ALA A 414 -2.12 -32.27 -4.10
C ALA A 414 -1.80 -30.77 -4.28
N ARG A 415 -1.73 -30.00 -3.18
CA ARG A 415 -1.36 -28.59 -3.20
C ARG A 415 0.13 -28.40 -3.49
N LEU A 416 1.00 -29.19 -2.82
CA LEU A 416 2.45 -29.17 -3.07
C LEU A 416 2.78 -29.55 -4.51
N ALA A 417 2.16 -30.60 -5.06
CA ALA A 417 2.37 -30.99 -6.46
C ALA A 417 1.95 -29.91 -7.47
N LYS A 418 0.93 -29.10 -7.17
CA LYS A 418 0.58 -27.94 -8.01
C LYS A 418 1.61 -26.82 -7.96
N GLN A 419 2.27 -26.62 -6.81
CA GLN A 419 3.33 -25.62 -6.67
C GLN A 419 4.57 -26.02 -7.46
N ASP A 420 5.00 -27.25 -7.40
CA ASP A 420 6.14 -27.77 -8.17
C ASP A 420 5.91 -27.66 -9.69
N GLY A 421 4.69 -27.92 -10.16
CA GLY A 421 4.30 -27.75 -11.57
C GLY A 421 4.26 -26.29 -12.03
N ALA A 422 3.93 -25.34 -11.17
CA ALA A 422 3.94 -23.91 -11.48
C ALA A 422 5.37 -23.37 -11.57
N PHE A 423 6.28 -23.78 -10.68
CA PHE A 423 7.69 -23.41 -10.73
C PHE A 423 8.41 -23.91 -11.98
N SER A 424 8.10 -25.14 -12.44
CA SER A 424 8.69 -25.69 -13.65
C SER A 424 8.24 -24.98 -14.93
N ASN A 425 7.02 -24.42 -14.94
CA ASN A 425 6.50 -23.65 -16.08
C ASN A 425 7.01 -22.19 -16.10
N GLU A 426 7.19 -21.55 -14.95
CA GLU A 426 7.79 -20.20 -14.88
C GLU A 426 9.26 -20.23 -15.32
N SER A 427 10.05 -21.22 -14.87
CA SER A 427 11.44 -21.38 -15.29
C SER A 427 11.56 -21.66 -16.79
N ARG A 428 10.61 -22.38 -17.39
CA ARG A 428 10.58 -22.59 -18.84
C ARG A 428 10.19 -21.33 -19.61
N ALA A 429 9.27 -20.52 -19.09
CA ALA A 429 8.87 -19.27 -19.72
C ALA A 429 10.00 -18.22 -19.68
N GLU A 430 10.77 -18.14 -18.59
CA GLU A 430 11.94 -17.25 -18.50
C GLU A 430 13.07 -17.68 -19.45
N VAL A 431 13.32 -18.98 -19.60
CA VAL A 431 14.34 -19.49 -20.53
C VAL A 431 13.95 -19.24 -22.00
N VAL A 432 12.66 -19.28 -22.33
CA VAL A 432 12.16 -18.95 -23.69
C VAL A 432 12.29 -17.45 -23.98
N TYR A 433 12.08 -16.58 -22.98
CA TYR A 433 12.21 -15.12 -23.12
C TYR A 433 13.67 -14.67 -23.28
N LEU A 434 14.62 -15.32 -22.61
CA LEU A 434 16.05 -15.05 -22.73
C LEU A 434 16.63 -15.62 -24.04
N GLY A 435 16.02 -16.67 -24.60
CA GLY A 435 16.41 -17.26 -25.89
C GLY A 435 15.94 -16.46 -27.09
N SER A 436 14.82 -15.75 -27.03
CA SER A 436 14.31 -14.94 -28.14
C SER A 436 14.97 -13.57 -28.29
N SER A 437 15.49 -12.98 -27.19
CA SER A 437 16.24 -11.71 -27.23
C SER A 437 17.69 -11.86 -27.71
N GLY A 438 18.23 -13.10 -27.72
CA GLY A 438 19.59 -13.39 -28.24
C GLY A 438 19.66 -13.64 -29.74
N ALA A 439 18.54 -13.92 -30.40
CA ALA A 439 18.51 -14.26 -31.84
C ALA A 439 18.36 -13.03 -32.76
N GLU A 440 17.87 -11.89 -32.28
CA GLU A 440 17.73 -10.68 -33.11
C GLU A 440 19.00 -9.81 -33.22
N VAL A 441 20.03 -10.07 -32.41
CA VAL A 441 21.28 -9.27 -32.45
C VAL A 441 22.33 -9.86 -33.42
N GLN A 442 22.16 -11.08 -33.95
CA GLN A 442 23.12 -11.71 -34.88
C GLN A 442 22.77 -11.59 -36.36
N SER A 443 21.63 -11.02 -36.76
CA SER A 443 21.26 -10.93 -38.20
C SER A 443 21.57 -9.58 -38.87
N GLN A 444 22.25 -8.62 -38.18
CA GLN A 444 22.60 -7.32 -38.77
C GLN A 444 24.12 -7.08 -38.98
N LYS A 445 24.95 -8.14 -39.02
CA LYS A 445 26.39 -7.99 -39.24
C LYS A 445 26.97 -8.87 -40.37
N THR A 446 26.25 -9.08 -41.45
CA THR A 446 26.86 -9.58 -42.69
C THR A 446 26.14 -8.96 -43.87
N GLY A 447 26.70 -7.90 -44.42
CA GLY A 447 26.19 -7.32 -45.66
C GLY A 447 26.80 -5.97 -46.02
N THR A 448 28.12 -5.87 -46.10
CA THR A 448 28.80 -4.92 -46.98
C THR A 448 30.25 -5.37 -47.12
N ASP A 449 30.51 -6.09 -48.20
CA ASP A 449 31.78 -6.03 -48.95
C ASP A 449 31.56 -6.73 -50.29
N GLY A 450 31.72 -5.99 -51.36
CA GLY A 450 31.84 -6.56 -52.70
C GLY A 450 31.34 -5.67 -53.85
N ILE A 451 32.24 -4.88 -54.37
CA ILE A 451 32.31 -4.17 -55.67
C ILE A 451 31.90 -2.70 -55.62
#